data_14f12cf4e7dc4f4c12ef147186313e7e
#
_entry.id   14f12cf4e7dc4f4c12ef147186313e7e
#
_cell.length_a   1.000
_cell.length_b   1.000
_cell.length_c   1.000
_cell.angle_alpha   90.00
_cell.angle_beta   90.00
_cell.angle_gamma   90.00
#
_symmetry.space_group_name_H-M   'P 1'
#
loop_
_entity.id
_entity.type
_entity.pdbx_description
1 polymer ?
#
loop_
_entity_poly.entity_id
_entity_poly.type
_entity_poly.pdbx_seq_one_letter_code
_entity_poly.pdbx_strand_id
1 'polypeptide(L)'
;MVQAQTPPVQKGTDSPAAPLAVSTWSGQAREDAVQRMFTAIAGVYDLNNTVLSFGLHHRWKKITASYVPVTTGGKALDVGAGTADLALLVEPRMGANGRVIASDLNHAMLVEGLKKVTSRGLGQRITCLEANAEHLGFPNGTFHAVTTGFCMRNVGNLQQAVTEIHRILQPGGRFICLEFSRPIFGWLRALYDWYSFRLLPWIGTKVARDTTGVYEYLPASIRNFPDQERLKRILLDAGFRQVTYRNLSGGIVAIHVAVK
;
A
#
# COMPACT_ATOMS: atom_id res chain seq x y z
N MET A 1 40.85 -46.03 -14.59
CA MET A 1 40.79 -44.56 -14.43
C MET A 1 39.79 -44.02 -15.45
N VAL A 2 38.58 -43.73 -15.03
CA VAL A 2 37.54 -43.16 -15.86
C VAL A 2 37.42 -41.67 -15.45
N GLN A 3 37.79 -40.79 -16.35
CA GLN A 3 37.65 -39.33 -16.16
C GLN A 3 36.17 -38.95 -16.31
N ALA A 4 35.59 -38.42 -15.25
CA ALA A 4 34.27 -37.82 -15.26
C ALA A 4 34.35 -36.41 -15.96
N GLN A 5 33.74 -36.28 -17.11
CA GLN A 5 33.55 -34.99 -17.77
C GLN A 5 32.40 -34.26 -17.12
N THR A 6 32.70 -33.10 -16.55
CA THR A 6 31.70 -32.13 -16.05
C THR A 6 30.97 -31.47 -17.21
N PRO A 7 29.64 -31.44 -17.27
CA PRO A 7 28.93 -30.75 -18.33
C PRO A 7 29.08 -29.22 -18.22
N PRO A 8 29.09 -28.50 -19.35
CA PRO A 8 29.26 -27.03 -19.36
C PRO A 8 28.06 -26.33 -18.70
N VAL A 9 28.34 -25.40 -17.78
CA VAL A 9 27.37 -24.48 -17.19
C VAL A 9 26.85 -23.58 -18.31
N GLN A 10 25.63 -23.77 -18.70
CA GLN A 10 24.91 -22.82 -19.55
C GLN A 10 24.72 -21.51 -18.77
N LYS A 11 25.45 -20.48 -19.17
CA LYS A 11 25.17 -19.10 -18.79
C LYS A 11 23.82 -18.72 -19.43
N GLY A 12 22.76 -18.77 -18.64
CA GLY A 12 21.48 -18.18 -19.01
C GLY A 12 21.67 -16.68 -19.22
N THR A 13 21.53 -16.24 -20.44
CA THR A 13 21.37 -14.82 -20.79
C THR A 13 19.97 -14.42 -20.34
N ASP A 14 19.80 -14.03 -19.08
CA ASP A 14 18.61 -13.33 -18.63
C ASP A 14 18.61 -11.92 -19.28
N SER A 15 18.15 -11.89 -20.52
CA SER A 15 17.67 -10.65 -21.11
C SER A 15 16.41 -10.25 -20.37
N PRO A 16 16.29 -9.06 -19.80
CA PRO A 16 15.05 -8.66 -19.14
C PRO A 16 13.91 -8.74 -20.15
N ALA A 17 12.96 -9.64 -19.90
CA ALA A 17 11.78 -9.76 -20.73
C ALA A 17 11.11 -8.37 -20.82
N ALA A 18 10.75 -7.95 -22.03
CA ALA A 18 10.03 -6.70 -22.24
C ALA A 18 8.82 -6.64 -21.28
N PRO A 19 8.55 -5.49 -20.63
CA PRO A 19 7.46 -5.38 -19.70
C PRO A 19 6.15 -5.76 -20.40
N LEU A 20 5.46 -6.79 -19.88
CA LEU A 20 4.13 -7.16 -20.35
C LEU A 20 3.21 -5.95 -20.19
N ALA A 21 2.42 -5.64 -21.22
CA ALA A 21 1.46 -4.55 -21.13
C ALA A 21 0.59 -4.74 -19.87
N VAL A 22 0.45 -3.71 -19.05
CA VAL A 22 -0.28 -3.74 -17.76
C VAL A 22 -1.70 -4.31 -17.91
N SER A 23 -2.32 -4.14 -19.08
CA SER A 23 -3.63 -4.67 -19.42
C SER A 23 -3.71 -6.19 -19.45
N THR A 24 -2.58 -6.91 -19.52
CA THR A 24 -2.54 -8.38 -19.56
C THR A 24 -2.28 -9.01 -18.18
N TRP A 25 -2.05 -8.23 -17.14
CA TRP A 25 -1.75 -8.72 -15.81
C TRP A 25 -3.01 -9.25 -15.12
N SER A 26 -3.03 -10.53 -14.75
CA SER A 26 -4.13 -11.18 -14.03
C SER A 26 -3.59 -12.26 -13.09
N GLY A 27 -4.33 -12.56 -12.02
CA GLY A 27 -3.97 -13.61 -11.05
C GLY A 27 -2.55 -13.46 -10.50
N GLN A 28 -1.85 -14.57 -10.32
CA GLN A 28 -0.48 -14.61 -9.77
C GLN A 28 0.51 -13.78 -10.61
N ALA A 29 0.38 -13.80 -11.93
CA ALA A 29 1.25 -13.01 -12.81
C ALA A 29 1.14 -11.50 -12.56
N ARG A 30 -0.06 -11.02 -12.20
CA ARG A 30 -0.27 -9.62 -11.76
C ARG A 30 0.44 -9.34 -10.45
N GLU A 31 0.30 -10.20 -9.46
CA GLU A 31 0.95 -10.04 -8.16
C GLU A 31 2.47 -10.00 -8.31
N ASP A 32 3.04 -10.94 -9.05
CA ASP A 32 4.49 -10.99 -9.30
C ASP A 32 4.99 -9.74 -10.04
N ALA A 33 4.22 -9.26 -11.03
CA ALA A 33 4.56 -8.04 -11.76
C ALA A 33 4.52 -6.80 -10.86
N VAL A 34 3.50 -6.69 -9.99
CA VAL A 34 3.38 -5.63 -9.00
C VAL A 34 4.54 -5.66 -8.00
N GLN A 35 4.92 -6.86 -7.52
CA GLN A 35 6.06 -7.01 -6.61
C GLN A 35 7.37 -6.58 -7.27
N ARG A 36 7.64 -7.04 -8.52
CA ARG A 36 8.83 -6.61 -9.27
C ARG A 36 8.88 -5.11 -9.48
N MET A 37 7.75 -4.50 -9.82
CA MET A 37 7.62 -3.05 -10.01
C MET A 37 7.97 -2.29 -8.72
N PHE A 38 7.39 -2.67 -7.57
CA PHE A 38 7.69 -2.01 -6.29
C PHE A 38 9.13 -2.22 -5.86
N THR A 39 9.71 -3.41 -6.08
CA THR A 39 11.13 -3.69 -5.83
C THR A 39 12.03 -2.75 -6.63
N ALA A 40 11.73 -2.56 -7.93
CA ALA A 40 12.54 -1.72 -8.81
C ALA A 40 12.52 -0.23 -8.42
N ILE A 41 11.41 0.27 -7.86
CA ILE A 41 11.26 1.69 -7.49
C ILE A 41 11.49 1.96 -5.99
N ALA A 42 11.76 0.96 -5.16
CA ALA A 42 11.82 1.11 -3.70
C ALA A 42 12.70 2.28 -3.23
N GLY A 43 13.90 2.41 -3.79
CA GLY A 43 14.85 3.47 -3.42
C GLY A 43 14.42 4.89 -3.80
N VAL A 44 13.50 5.04 -4.76
CA VAL A 44 13.00 6.36 -5.23
C VAL A 44 11.50 6.54 -4.98
N TYR A 45 10.87 5.58 -4.29
CA TYR A 45 9.42 5.52 -4.08
C TYR A 45 8.85 6.80 -3.45
N ASP A 46 9.48 7.30 -2.39
CA ASP A 46 9.00 8.49 -1.69
C ASP A 46 9.13 9.75 -2.54
N LEU A 47 10.21 9.85 -3.31
CA LEU A 47 10.40 10.95 -4.26
C LEU A 47 9.31 10.91 -5.34
N ASN A 48 9.06 9.75 -5.92
CA ASN A 48 8.02 9.56 -6.92
C ASN A 48 6.64 9.96 -6.36
N ASN A 49 6.27 9.49 -5.19
CA ASN A 49 5.01 9.87 -4.54
C ASN A 49 4.93 11.38 -4.28
N THR A 50 6.02 12.01 -3.86
CA THR A 50 6.07 13.45 -3.62
C THR A 50 5.84 14.22 -4.93
N VAL A 51 6.53 13.85 -6.00
CA VAL A 51 6.38 14.51 -7.31
C VAL A 51 4.98 14.28 -7.88
N LEU A 52 4.51 13.03 -7.93
CA LEU A 52 3.21 12.67 -8.52
C LEU A 52 2.01 13.21 -7.76
N SER A 53 2.13 13.45 -6.46
CA SER A 53 1.07 14.03 -5.63
C SER A 53 1.27 15.50 -5.31
N PHE A 54 2.30 16.16 -5.86
CA PHE A 54 2.70 17.51 -5.48
C PHE A 54 2.86 17.67 -3.96
N GLY A 55 3.40 16.61 -3.27
CA GLY A 55 3.58 16.56 -1.83
C GLY A 55 2.29 16.35 -1.02
N LEU A 56 1.12 16.29 -1.65
CA LEU A 56 -0.17 16.16 -0.95
C LEU A 56 -0.29 14.84 -0.17
N HIS A 57 0.41 13.78 -0.59
CA HIS A 57 0.38 12.49 0.10
C HIS A 57 0.85 12.60 1.57
N HIS A 58 1.78 13.50 1.90
CA HIS A 58 2.20 13.73 3.29
C HIS A 58 1.05 14.27 4.14
N ARG A 59 0.27 15.22 3.60
CA ARG A 59 -0.92 15.76 4.29
C ARG A 59 -2.00 14.70 4.44
N TRP A 60 -2.26 13.90 3.40
CA TRP A 60 -3.24 12.82 3.45
C TRP A 60 -2.86 11.78 4.51
N LYS A 61 -1.60 11.33 4.55
CA LYS A 61 -1.09 10.39 5.56
C LYS A 61 -1.21 10.95 6.99
N LYS A 62 -0.89 12.25 7.20
CA LYS A 62 -1.08 12.90 8.51
C LYS A 62 -2.54 12.91 8.95
N ILE A 63 -3.46 13.26 8.05
CA ILE A 63 -4.90 13.24 8.34
C ILE A 63 -5.34 11.79 8.65
N THR A 64 -4.87 10.80 7.89
CA THR A 64 -5.16 9.39 8.12
C THR A 64 -4.72 8.94 9.50
N ALA A 65 -3.50 9.23 9.89
CA ALA A 65 -2.98 8.90 11.23
C ALA A 65 -3.80 9.57 12.35
N SER A 66 -4.40 10.76 12.12
CA SER A 66 -5.21 11.43 13.14
C SER A 66 -6.51 10.69 13.50
N TYR A 67 -6.99 9.77 12.67
CA TYR A 67 -8.15 8.91 12.96
C TYR A 67 -7.81 7.70 13.82
N VAL A 68 -6.54 7.36 13.96
CA VAL A 68 -6.10 6.31 14.88
C VAL A 68 -6.36 6.77 16.31
N PRO A 69 -7.06 6.01 17.16
CA PRO A 69 -7.30 6.40 18.55
C PRO A 69 -5.98 6.49 19.33
N VAL A 70 -5.88 7.46 20.21
CA VAL A 70 -4.75 7.52 21.16
C VAL A 70 -4.96 6.44 22.20
N THR A 71 -4.01 5.52 22.32
CA THR A 71 -4.12 4.35 23.20
C THR A 71 -2.81 4.12 23.92
N THR A 72 -2.79 4.29 25.25
CA THR A 72 -1.59 4.02 26.04
C THR A 72 -1.28 2.52 26.06
N GLY A 73 -0.07 2.14 25.64
CA GLY A 73 0.31 0.73 25.49
C GLY A 73 -0.38 0.02 24.31
N GLY A 74 -0.95 0.78 23.38
CA GLY A 74 -1.69 0.24 22.24
C GLY A 74 -0.80 -0.51 21.25
N LYS A 75 -1.43 -1.39 20.47
CA LYS A 75 -0.81 -2.08 19.34
C LYS A 75 -1.51 -1.66 18.05
N ALA A 76 -0.75 -1.23 17.06
CA ALA A 76 -1.26 -0.94 15.72
C ALA A 76 -0.51 -1.75 14.67
N LEU A 77 -1.20 -2.03 13.56
CA LEU A 77 -0.61 -2.64 12.36
C LEU A 77 -0.80 -1.67 11.19
N ASP A 78 0.26 -1.42 10.44
CA ASP A 78 0.19 -0.73 9.15
C ASP A 78 0.38 -1.77 8.04
N VAL A 79 -0.68 -2.02 7.26
CA VAL A 79 -0.72 -3.05 6.22
C VAL A 79 -0.36 -2.43 4.88
N GLY A 80 0.60 -3.04 4.18
CA GLY A 80 1.20 -2.46 2.99
C GLY A 80 1.95 -1.18 3.34
N ALA A 81 2.76 -1.24 4.39
CA ALA A 81 3.44 -0.08 4.97
C ALA A 81 4.47 0.54 4.03
N GLY A 82 4.94 -0.21 3.05
CA GLY A 82 5.96 0.23 2.11
C GLY A 82 7.20 0.73 2.83
N THR A 83 7.51 2.02 2.66
CA THR A 83 8.63 2.68 3.31
C THR A 83 8.32 3.18 4.73
N ALA A 84 7.27 2.66 5.38
CA ALA A 84 6.84 2.90 6.76
C ALA A 84 6.40 4.34 7.11
N ASP A 85 6.10 5.18 6.14
CA ASP A 85 5.70 6.58 6.41
C ASP A 85 4.47 6.70 7.30
N LEU A 86 3.44 5.85 7.06
CA LEU A 86 2.21 5.90 7.84
C LEU A 86 2.43 5.28 9.22
N ALA A 87 3.18 4.18 9.33
CA ALA A 87 3.57 3.57 10.60
C ALA A 87 4.30 4.58 11.52
N LEU A 88 5.20 5.40 10.97
CA LEU A 88 5.90 6.48 11.68
C LEU A 88 4.95 7.57 12.20
N LEU A 89 3.87 7.85 11.50
CA LEU A 89 2.84 8.82 11.91
C LEU A 89 1.85 8.24 12.93
N VAL A 90 1.67 6.93 12.92
CA VAL A 90 0.78 6.19 13.84
C VAL A 90 1.46 5.93 15.18
N GLU A 91 2.77 5.75 15.21
CA GLU A 91 3.55 5.39 16.39
C GLU A 91 3.25 6.29 17.61
N PRO A 92 3.26 7.63 17.51
CA PRO A 92 3.02 8.50 18.67
C PRO A 92 1.61 8.30 19.28
N ARG A 93 0.67 7.79 18.50
CA ARG A 93 -0.70 7.58 18.95
C ARG A 93 -0.86 6.33 19.83
N MET A 94 0.13 5.45 19.82
CA MET A 94 0.13 4.23 20.64
C MET A 94 0.64 4.46 22.08
N GLY A 95 1.03 5.69 22.41
CA GLY A 95 1.51 6.07 23.77
C GLY A 95 2.88 5.48 24.12
N ALA A 96 3.35 5.74 25.34
CA ALA A 96 4.74 5.46 25.74
C ALA A 96 5.18 4.00 25.57
N ASN A 97 4.31 3.03 25.88
CA ASN A 97 4.60 1.58 25.80
C ASN A 97 3.97 0.91 24.59
N GLY A 98 3.45 1.69 23.65
CA GLY A 98 2.78 1.15 22.47
C GLY A 98 3.78 0.62 21.43
N ARG A 99 3.25 -0.18 20.51
CA ARG A 99 4.00 -0.81 19.42
C ARG A 99 3.24 -0.67 18.12
N VAL A 100 4.00 -0.50 17.04
CA VAL A 100 3.48 -0.54 15.67
C VAL A 100 4.19 -1.65 14.92
N ILE A 101 3.45 -2.44 14.16
CA ILE A 101 4.02 -3.34 13.17
C ILE A 101 3.79 -2.71 11.80
N ALA A 102 4.85 -2.51 11.04
CA ALA A 102 4.82 -2.08 9.65
C ALA A 102 4.96 -3.32 8.77
N SER A 103 3.87 -3.79 8.17
CA SER A 103 3.89 -4.99 7.35
C SER A 103 3.75 -4.68 5.86
N ASP A 104 4.54 -5.35 5.05
CA ASP A 104 4.43 -5.29 3.59
C ASP A 104 4.81 -6.65 3.00
N LEU A 105 4.30 -6.97 1.82
CA LEU A 105 4.71 -8.17 1.08
C LEU A 105 6.05 -7.96 0.35
N ASN A 106 6.42 -6.70 0.10
CA ASN A 106 7.62 -6.35 -0.63
C ASN A 106 8.80 -6.11 0.31
N HIS A 107 9.76 -7.04 0.31
CA HIS A 107 10.96 -6.97 1.13
C HIS A 107 11.79 -5.69 0.88
N ALA A 108 11.98 -5.30 -0.39
CA ALA A 108 12.79 -4.12 -0.71
C ALA A 108 12.19 -2.83 -0.16
N MET A 109 10.86 -2.71 -0.17
CA MET A 109 10.14 -1.59 0.44
C MET A 109 10.34 -1.55 1.96
N LEU A 110 10.26 -2.71 2.63
CA LEU A 110 10.50 -2.81 4.07
C LEU A 110 11.94 -2.47 4.47
N VAL A 111 12.92 -2.80 3.64
CA VAL A 111 14.32 -2.40 3.86
C VAL A 111 14.46 -0.88 3.90
N GLU A 112 13.82 -0.16 2.98
CA GLU A 112 13.78 1.31 3.00
C GLU A 112 13.01 1.85 4.22
N GLY A 113 11.91 1.21 4.59
CA GLY A 113 11.15 1.52 5.80
C GLY A 113 11.99 1.33 7.07
N LEU A 114 12.72 0.24 7.18
CA LEU A 114 13.59 -0.05 8.32
C LEU A 114 14.71 0.99 8.47
N LYS A 115 15.31 1.46 7.37
CA LYS A 115 16.28 2.56 7.40
C LYS A 115 15.69 3.82 8.02
N LYS A 116 14.46 4.20 7.65
CA LYS A 116 13.76 5.36 8.22
C LYS A 116 13.44 5.17 9.71
N VAL A 117 12.95 3.99 10.10
CA VAL A 117 12.65 3.65 11.49
C VAL A 117 13.91 3.73 12.36
N THR A 118 15.01 3.14 11.88
CA THR A 118 16.29 3.13 12.59
C THR A 118 16.89 4.52 12.70
N SER A 119 16.88 5.31 11.62
CA SER A 119 17.42 6.69 11.63
C SER A 119 16.68 7.62 12.59
N ARG A 120 15.45 7.29 12.97
CA ARG A 120 14.64 8.03 13.96
C ARG A 120 14.73 7.44 15.38
N GLY A 121 15.54 6.41 15.60
CA GLY A 121 15.67 5.75 16.91
C GLY A 121 14.41 4.98 17.35
N LEU A 122 13.52 4.58 16.40
CA LEU A 122 12.22 3.98 16.71
C LEU A 122 12.20 2.45 16.55
N GLY A 123 13.36 1.79 16.41
CA GLY A 123 13.44 0.34 16.22
C GLY A 123 12.88 -0.50 17.39
N GLN A 124 12.78 0.07 18.59
CA GLN A 124 12.12 -0.59 19.73
C GLN A 124 10.59 -0.40 19.74
N ARG A 125 10.06 0.47 18.89
CA ARG A 125 8.66 0.85 18.86
C ARG A 125 7.95 0.44 17.56
N ILE A 126 8.69 0.36 16.46
CA ILE A 126 8.19 -0.04 15.15
C ILE A 126 8.98 -1.26 14.69
N THR A 127 8.27 -2.34 14.38
CA THR A 127 8.84 -3.57 13.82
C THR A 127 8.41 -3.68 12.37
N CYS A 128 9.37 -3.84 11.45
CA CYS A 128 9.09 -4.16 10.04
C CYS A 128 8.95 -5.68 9.90
N LEU A 129 7.89 -6.13 9.23
CA LEU A 129 7.55 -7.53 9.07
C LEU A 129 7.04 -7.82 7.66
N GLU A 130 7.60 -8.83 7.00
CA GLU A 130 7.07 -9.30 5.72
C GLU A 130 5.80 -10.13 5.95
N ALA A 131 4.67 -9.68 5.38
CA ALA A 131 3.39 -10.35 5.53
C ALA A 131 2.45 -10.05 4.36
N ASN A 132 1.64 -11.06 3.99
CA ASN A 132 0.56 -10.90 3.04
C ASN A 132 -0.70 -10.40 3.76
N ALA A 133 -1.32 -9.32 3.24
CA ALA A 133 -2.54 -8.74 3.77
C ALA A 133 -3.74 -9.71 3.77
N GLU A 134 -3.72 -10.70 2.91
CA GLU A 134 -4.77 -11.72 2.78
C GLU A 134 -4.64 -12.86 3.79
N HIS A 135 -3.46 -12.98 4.44
CA HIS A 135 -3.13 -14.04 5.40
C HIS A 135 -2.24 -13.48 6.52
N LEU A 136 -2.83 -12.66 7.38
CA LEU A 136 -2.11 -12.02 8.48
C LEU A 136 -1.91 -13.01 9.64
N GLY A 137 -0.65 -13.40 9.90
CA GLY A 137 -0.26 -14.38 10.92
C GLY A 137 -0.42 -13.92 12.37
N PHE A 138 -1.42 -13.09 12.68
CA PHE A 138 -1.68 -12.60 14.03
C PHE A 138 -2.94 -13.25 14.62
N PRO A 139 -3.01 -13.44 15.96
CA PRO A 139 -4.22 -13.90 16.63
C PRO A 139 -5.39 -12.94 16.45
N ASN A 140 -6.61 -13.46 16.62
CA ASN A 140 -7.82 -12.64 16.63
C ASN A 140 -7.73 -11.56 17.71
N GLY A 141 -8.23 -10.36 17.42
CA GLY A 141 -8.32 -9.30 18.40
C GLY A 141 -6.98 -8.81 18.96
N THR A 142 -5.94 -8.79 18.14
CA THR A 142 -4.59 -8.35 18.55
C THR A 142 -4.42 -6.83 18.57
N PHE A 143 -5.00 -6.12 17.60
CA PHE A 143 -4.71 -4.71 17.36
C PHE A 143 -5.84 -3.78 17.74
N HIS A 144 -5.49 -2.63 18.30
CA HIS A 144 -6.41 -1.52 18.58
C HIS A 144 -6.72 -0.72 17.32
N ALA A 145 -5.77 -0.66 16.39
CA ALA A 145 -5.94 -0.01 15.11
C ALA A 145 -5.16 -0.76 14.01
N VAL A 146 -5.74 -0.78 12.82
CA VAL A 146 -5.06 -1.19 11.58
C VAL A 146 -5.15 -0.03 10.62
N THR A 147 -4.02 0.35 10.03
CA THR A 147 -3.94 1.38 8.99
C THR A 147 -3.49 0.78 7.67
N THR A 148 -3.84 1.43 6.58
CA THR A 148 -3.29 1.16 5.26
C THR A 148 -3.30 2.43 4.43
N GLY A 149 -2.27 2.64 3.62
CA GLY A 149 -2.18 3.80 2.74
C GLY A 149 -1.73 3.43 1.34
N PHE A 150 -2.63 3.54 0.35
CA PHE A 150 -2.35 3.28 -1.06
C PHE A 150 -1.91 1.83 -1.36
N CYS A 151 -2.42 0.87 -0.58
CA CYS A 151 -2.10 -0.55 -0.68
C CYS A 151 -3.28 -1.40 -1.19
N MET A 152 -4.50 -1.17 -0.70
CA MET A 152 -5.62 -2.09 -0.88
C MET A 152 -5.99 -2.34 -2.35
N ARG A 153 -5.68 -1.41 -3.26
CA ARG A 153 -5.87 -1.61 -4.70
C ARG A 153 -4.90 -2.61 -5.32
N ASN A 154 -3.82 -2.95 -4.61
CA ASN A 154 -2.76 -3.84 -5.06
C ASN A 154 -2.92 -5.28 -4.56
N VAL A 155 -3.79 -5.53 -3.57
CA VAL A 155 -4.05 -6.89 -3.06
C VAL A 155 -4.77 -7.73 -4.10
N GLY A 156 -4.50 -9.03 -4.12
CA GLY A 156 -5.14 -9.97 -5.05
C GLY A 156 -6.62 -10.15 -4.75
N ASN A 157 -6.95 -10.36 -3.47
CA ASN A 157 -8.32 -10.54 -2.98
C ASN A 157 -8.66 -9.51 -1.89
N LEU A 158 -9.31 -8.42 -2.30
CA LEU A 158 -9.71 -7.33 -1.39
C LEU A 158 -10.62 -7.81 -0.26
N GLN A 159 -11.58 -8.70 -0.56
CA GLN A 159 -12.53 -9.22 0.45
C GLN A 159 -11.80 -10.04 1.51
N GLN A 160 -10.86 -10.89 1.10
CA GLN A 160 -10.05 -11.68 2.03
C GLN A 160 -9.18 -10.79 2.92
N ALA A 161 -8.50 -9.80 2.34
CA ALA A 161 -7.67 -8.87 3.10
C ALA A 161 -8.50 -8.07 4.15
N VAL A 162 -9.70 -7.60 3.75
CA VAL A 162 -10.61 -6.90 4.67
C VAL A 162 -11.10 -7.82 5.79
N THR A 163 -11.40 -9.08 5.49
CA THR A 163 -11.80 -10.09 6.48
C THR A 163 -10.69 -10.37 7.49
N GLU A 164 -9.45 -10.51 7.01
CA GLU A 164 -8.27 -10.69 7.89
C GLU A 164 -8.03 -9.46 8.78
N ILE A 165 -8.14 -8.27 8.23
CA ILE A 165 -8.04 -7.01 9.00
C ILE A 165 -9.12 -6.96 10.08
N HIS A 166 -10.37 -7.30 9.73
CA HIS A 166 -11.46 -7.37 10.70
C HIS A 166 -11.16 -8.42 11.80
N ARG A 167 -10.67 -9.60 11.45
CA ARG A 167 -10.36 -10.68 12.39
C ARG A 167 -9.34 -10.25 13.44
N ILE A 168 -8.24 -9.61 13.02
CA ILE A 168 -7.13 -9.25 13.93
C ILE A 168 -7.41 -8.00 14.77
N LEU A 169 -8.41 -7.19 14.43
CA LEU A 169 -8.83 -6.06 15.24
C LEU A 169 -9.55 -6.52 16.52
N GLN A 170 -9.31 -5.80 17.60
CA GLN A 170 -10.07 -5.95 18.86
C GLN A 170 -11.51 -5.45 18.68
N PRO A 171 -12.47 -5.91 19.49
CA PRO A 171 -13.78 -5.27 19.58
C PRO A 171 -13.64 -3.77 19.87
N GLY A 172 -14.29 -2.91 19.07
CA GLY A 172 -14.12 -1.44 19.11
C GLY A 172 -12.85 -0.92 18.45
N GLY A 173 -11.97 -1.79 17.98
CA GLY A 173 -10.78 -1.41 17.20
C GLY A 173 -11.15 -0.79 15.84
N ARG A 174 -10.25 -0.01 15.28
CA ARG A 174 -10.50 0.76 14.05
C ARG A 174 -9.60 0.32 12.90
N PHE A 175 -10.21 0.17 11.73
CA PHE A 175 -9.52 0.11 10.46
C PHE A 175 -9.58 1.48 9.78
N ILE A 176 -8.42 2.04 9.40
CA ILE A 176 -8.30 3.33 8.73
C ILE A 176 -7.62 3.10 7.37
N CYS A 177 -8.36 3.26 6.29
CA CYS A 177 -7.91 3.02 4.93
C CYS A 177 -7.83 4.34 4.15
N LEU A 178 -6.62 4.75 3.77
CA LEU A 178 -6.37 5.83 2.82
C LEU A 178 -6.16 5.23 1.44
N GLU A 179 -7.02 5.56 0.49
CA GLU A 179 -6.87 5.05 -0.87
C GLU A 179 -7.35 6.07 -1.92
N PHE A 180 -6.84 5.90 -3.15
CA PHE A 180 -7.37 6.63 -4.29
C PHE A 180 -8.84 6.29 -4.49
N SER A 181 -9.59 7.28 -4.99
CA SER A 181 -11.01 7.14 -5.19
C SER A 181 -11.47 7.95 -6.41
N ARG A 182 -12.77 8.19 -6.54
CA ARG A 182 -13.31 8.93 -7.69
C ARG A 182 -13.60 10.36 -7.30
N PRO A 183 -13.08 11.37 -8.06
CA PRO A 183 -13.43 12.76 -7.86
C PRO A 183 -14.95 12.98 -7.90
N ILE A 184 -15.47 13.75 -6.93
CA ILE A 184 -16.92 13.99 -6.77
C ILE A 184 -17.45 15.00 -7.78
N PHE A 185 -16.59 15.92 -8.26
CA PHE A 185 -16.97 16.93 -9.24
C PHE A 185 -16.66 16.46 -10.66
N GLY A 186 -17.62 16.58 -11.60
CA GLY A 186 -17.46 16.12 -12.98
C GLY A 186 -16.27 16.75 -13.70
N TRP A 187 -16.07 18.06 -13.56
CA TRP A 187 -14.94 18.77 -14.15
C TRP A 187 -13.59 18.31 -13.59
N LEU A 188 -13.51 18.06 -12.27
CA LEU A 188 -12.31 17.56 -11.62
C LEU A 188 -12.01 16.13 -12.07
N ARG A 189 -13.04 15.31 -12.27
CA ARG A 189 -12.90 13.95 -12.82
C ARG A 189 -12.30 13.98 -14.21
N ALA A 190 -12.81 14.83 -15.10
CA ALA A 190 -12.29 14.99 -16.45
C ALA A 190 -10.82 15.43 -16.46
N LEU A 191 -10.47 16.40 -15.61
CA LEU A 191 -9.09 16.89 -15.44
C LEU A 191 -8.18 15.79 -14.88
N TYR A 192 -8.62 15.05 -13.86
CA TYR A 192 -7.88 13.96 -13.26
C TYR A 192 -7.67 12.79 -14.24
N ASP A 193 -8.70 12.44 -15.02
CA ASP A 193 -8.60 11.43 -16.06
C ASP A 193 -7.61 11.86 -17.16
N TRP A 194 -7.65 13.10 -17.60
CA TRP A 194 -6.69 13.65 -18.57
C TRP A 194 -5.27 13.58 -18.03
N TYR A 195 -5.05 14.03 -16.79
CA TYR A 195 -3.75 13.94 -16.11
C TYR A 195 -3.26 12.48 -16.03
N SER A 196 -4.12 11.58 -15.54
CA SER A 196 -3.77 10.19 -15.24
C SER A 196 -3.51 9.36 -16.51
N PHE A 197 -4.27 9.57 -17.58
CA PHE A 197 -4.20 8.73 -18.79
C PHE A 197 -3.42 9.36 -19.95
N ARG A 198 -3.10 10.65 -19.87
CA ARG A 198 -2.33 11.32 -20.91
C ARG A 198 -1.00 11.85 -20.39
N LEU A 199 -1.01 12.63 -19.32
CA LEU A 199 0.19 13.29 -18.82
C LEU A 199 1.10 12.33 -18.07
N LEU A 200 0.60 11.50 -17.18
CA LEU A 200 1.42 10.56 -16.40
C LEU A 200 2.18 9.56 -17.28
N PRO A 201 1.56 8.84 -18.22
CA PRO A 201 2.29 7.93 -19.09
C PRO A 201 3.33 8.66 -19.97
N TRP A 202 3.01 9.89 -20.41
CA TRP A 202 3.96 10.70 -21.17
C TRP A 202 5.19 11.08 -20.33
N ILE A 203 5.00 11.47 -19.06
CA ILE A 203 6.10 11.73 -18.12
C ILE A 203 6.91 10.43 -17.92
N GLY A 204 6.24 9.31 -17.69
CA GLY A 204 6.89 8.01 -17.50
C GLY A 204 7.79 7.64 -18.66
N THR A 205 7.29 7.72 -19.88
CA THR A 205 8.04 7.32 -21.07
C THR A 205 9.11 8.32 -21.50
N LYS A 206 8.82 9.62 -21.46
CA LYS A 206 9.70 10.66 -22.05
C LYS A 206 10.67 11.28 -21.04
N VAL A 207 10.26 11.40 -19.76
CA VAL A 207 11.05 12.08 -18.73
C VAL A 207 11.73 11.05 -17.80
N ALA A 208 10.96 10.14 -17.24
CA ALA A 208 11.48 9.15 -16.30
C ALA A 208 12.16 7.95 -16.98
N ARG A 209 11.94 7.75 -18.28
CA ARG A 209 12.38 6.55 -19.04
C ARG A 209 12.02 5.27 -18.31
N ASP A 210 10.78 5.23 -17.80
CA ASP A 210 10.29 4.14 -16.98
C ASP A 210 10.27 2.83 -17.75
N THR A 211 10.96 1.84 -17.23
CA THR A 211 10.96 0.44 -17.71
C THR A 211 10.15 -0.47 -16.82
N THR A 212 9.59 0.04 -15.71
CA THR A 212 8.86 -0.73 -14.71
C THR A 212 7.36 -0.83 -14.96
N GLY A 213 6.81 0.08 -15.77
CA GLY A 213 5.38 0.20 -16.07
C GLY A 213 4.56 0.85 -14.95
N VAL A 214 5.20 1.47 -13.95
CA VAL A 214 4.50 2.07 -12.81
C VAL A 214 3.54 3.19 -13.21
N TYR A 215 3.91 4.00 -14.20
CA TYR A 215 3.10 5.13 -14.68
C TYR A 215 1.84 4.69 -15.46
N GLU A 216 1.84 3.47 -16.01
CA GLU A 216 0.66 2.87 -16.65
C GLU A 216 -0.17 2.09 -15.63
N TYR A 217 0.50 1.39 -14.72
CA TYR A 217 -0.16 0.60 -13.68
C TYR A 217 -0.98 1.47 -12.72
N LEU A 218 -0.44 2.62 -12.29
CA LEU A 218 -1.08 3.48 -11.31
C LEU A 218 -2.49 3.93 -11.74
N PRO A 219 -2.71 4.53 -12.91
CA PRO A 219 -4.06 4.91 -13.36
C PRO A 219 -4.99 3.71 -13.54
N ALA A 220 -4.48 2.59 -14.06
CA ALA A 220 -5.27 1.38 -14.28
C ALA A 220 -5.75 0.77 -12.96
N SER A 221 -4.87 0.67 -11.96
CA SER A 221 -5.20 0.15 -10.63
C SER A 221 -6.23 1.03 -9.91
N ILE A 222 -6.10 2.36 -10.00
CA ILE A 222 -7.06 3.32 -9.43
C ILE A 222 -8.45 3.16 -10.07
N ARG A 223 -8.51 3.01 -11.40
CA ARG A 223 -9.81 2.88 -12.10
C ARG A 223 -10.55 1.60 -11.76
N ASN A 224 -9.83 0.51 -11.51
CA ASN A 224 -10.41 -0.79 -11.17
C ASN A 224 -10.75 -0.92 -9.68
N PHE A 225 -10.23 -0.03 -8.83
CA PHE A 225 -10.53 -0.06 -7.39
C PHE A 225 -11.95 0.45 -7.11
N PRO A 226 -12.65 -0.09 -6.08
CA PRO A 226 -13.93 0.43 -5.66
C PRO A 226 -13.92 1.92 -5.33
N ASP A 227 -14.97 2.64 -5.72
CA ASP A 227 -15.19 4.01 -5.25
C ASP A 227 -15.54 4.04 -3.76
N GLN A 228 -15.68 5.26 -3.19
CA GLN A 228 -15.91 5.45 -1.75
C GLN A 228 -17.12 4.70 -1.23
N GLU A 229 -18.24 4.73 -1.94
CA GLU A 229 -19.46 4.06 -1.50
C GLU A 229 -19.38 2.54 -1.63
N ARG A 230 -18.76 2.06 -2.68
CA ARG A 230 -18.56 0.62 -2.89
C ARG A 230 -17.59 0.05 -1.85
N LEU A 231 -16.48 0.75 -1.55
CA LEU A 231 -15.55 0.32 -0.50
C LEU A 231 -16.24 0.32 0.87
N LYS A 232 -17.04 1.34 1.18
CA LYS A 232 -17.84 1.37 2.41
C LYS A 232 -18.74 0.13 2.54
N ARG A 233 -19.42 -0.29 1.45
CA ARG A 233 -20.26 -1.49 1.45
C ARG A 233 -19.42 -2.75 1.70
N ILE A 234 -18.29 -2.91 1.00
CA ILE A 234 -17.37 -4.04 1.20
C ILE A 234 -16.94 -4.16 2.68
N LEU A 235 -16.64 -3.04 3.33
CA LEU A 235 -16.28 -3.02 4.73
C LEU A 235 -17.45 -3.42 5.65
N LEU A 236 -18.67 -2.94 5.38
CA LEU A 236 -19.88 -3.34 6.13
C LEU A 236 -20.16 -4.85 5.94
N ASP A 237 -20.06 -5.35 4.72
CA ASP A 237 -20.28 -6.76 4.39
C ASP A 237 -19.25 -7.69 5.06
N ALA A 238 -18.05 -7.18 5.34
CA ALA A 238 -17.01 -7.88 6.10
C ALA A 238 -17.22 -7.87 7.61
N GLY A 239 -18.29 -7.25 8.13
CA GLY A 239 -18.68 -7.28 9.52
C GLY A 239 -18.33 -6.03 10.35
N PHE A 240 -17.76 -4.98 9.75
CA PHE A 240 -17.56 -3.72 10.46
C PHE A 240 -18.92 -3.08 10.80
N ARG A 241 -19.09 -2.65 12.07
CA ARG A 241 -20.39 -2.12 12.58
C ARG A 241 -20.71 -0.72 12.07
N GLN A 242 -19.69 0.13 11.94
CA GLN A 242 -19.82 1.51 11.53
C GLN A 242 -18.70 1.83 10.54
N VAL A 243 -19.08 2.32 9.36
CA VAL A 243 -18.13 2.74 8.33
C VAL A 243 -18.49 4.13 7.87
N THR A 244 -17.55 5.04 8.02
CA THR A 244 -17.62 6.41 7.49
C THR A 244 -16.46 6.66 6.54
N TYR A 245 -16.60 7.64 5.66
CA TYR A 245 -15.46 8.09 4.86
C TYR A 245 -15.41 9.60 4.74
N ARG A 246 -14.22 10.12 4.47
CA ARG A 246 -13.96 11.52 4.19
C ARG A 246 -13.19 11.65 2.88
N ASN A 247 -13.76 12.40 1.95
CA ASN A 247 -13.10 12.78 0.71
C ASN A 247 -12.05 13.86 0.97
N LEU A 248 -10.87 13.69 0.36
CA LEU A 248 -9.81 14.69 0.33
C LEU A 248 -9.51 15.06 -1.11
N SER A 249 -9.02 16.29 -1.32
CA SER A 249 -8.69 16.81 -2.65
C SER A 249 -9.81 16.59 -3.68
N GLY A 250 -11.06 16.95 -3.29
CA GLY A 250 -12.22 16.80 -4.16
C GLY A 250 -12.59 15.34 -4.49
N GLY A 251 -12.18 14.37 -3.66
CA GLY A 251 -12.47 12.95 -3.85
C GLY A 251 -11.41 12.17 -4.65
N ILE A 252 -10.28 12.79 -4.99
CA ILE A 252 -9.13 12.09 -5.59
C ILE A 252 -8.67 10.96 -4.66
N VAL A 253 -8.68 11.20 -3.36
CA VAL A 253 -8.47 10.19 -2.33
C VAL A 253 -9.59 10.23 -1.30
N ALA A 254 -9.85 9.10 -0.64
CA ALA A 254 -10.78 8.99 0.47
C ALA A 254 -10.12 8.27 1.65
N ILE A 255 -10.45 8.71 2.86
CA ILE A 255 -10.12 7.99 4.09
C ILE A 255 -11.38 7.31 4.57
N HIS A 256 -11.38 5.98 4.64
CA HIS A 256 -12.43 5.20 5.28
C HIS A 256 -12.03 4.90 6.72
N VAL A 257 -12.97 5.03 7.63
CA VAL A 257 -12.82 4.66 9.04
C VAL A 257 -13.91 3.65 9.37
N ALA A 258 -13.50 2.45 9.68
CA ALA A 258 -14.39 1.34 10.00
C ALA A 258 -14.14 0.85 11.45
N VAL A 259 -15.19 0.61 12.20
CA VAL A 259 -15.14 0.15 13.60
C VAL A 259 -15.63 -1.29 13.66
N LYS A 260 -14.85 -2.17 14.32
CA LYS A 260 -15.22 -3.56 14.59
C LYS A 260 -16.24 -3.68 15.70
#